data_c782168d9c555bd8bf43a5b7b16db5a8
#
_entry.id   c782168d9c555bd8bf43a5b7b16db5a8
#
_cell.length_a   1.000
_cell.length_b   1.000
_cell.length_c   1.000
_cell.angle_alpha   90.00
_cell.angle_beta   90.00
_cell.angle_gamma   90.00
#
_symmetry.space_group_name_H-M   'P 1'
#
loop_
_entity.id
_entity.type
_entity.pdbx_description
1 polymer ?
#
loop_
_entity_poly.entity_id
_entity_poly.type
_entity_poly.pdbx_seq_one_letter_code
_entity_poly.pdbx_strand_id
1 'polypeptide(L)'
;KSLGELIADSEGEELVNQRFELVQQKSEYLDLMQEAQSLRQNALTKKQNLYENVLGKLRNKNSRISKDAVYQLKQKQAQARERMQNVMAQVDSSLMHKGLDQRSPYADEFAVNLAKVEALKNAISQHKANASPTLGDVEVTSEEYVRQLLMQASTEQSLLDQEALMFSYMAKLVAL
;
A
#
# COMPACT_ATOMS: atom_id res chain seq x y z
N LYS A 1 -45.44 -13.23 0.05
CA LYS A 1 -45.08 -14.60 0.42
C LYS A 1 -43.73 -14.95 -0.20
N SER A 2 -42.89 -15.62 0.52
CA SER A 2 -41.64 -16.14 -0.04
C SER A 2 -41.93 -17.35 -0.95
N LEU A 3 -41.05 -17.63 -1.93
CA LEU A 3 -41.21 -18.79 -2.82
C LEU A 3 -41.30 -20.11 -2.02
N GLY A 4 -40.59 -20.19 -0.89
CA GLY A 4 -40.70 -21.34 0.04
C GLY A 4 -42.08 -21.50 0.68
N GLU A 5 -42.78 -20.40 1.03
CA GLU A 5 -44.16 -20.46 1.56
C GLU A 5 -45.16 -20.83 0.47
N LEU A 6 -44.95 -20.37 -0.75
CA LEU A 6 -45.78 -20.75 -1.90
C LEU A 6 -45.68 -22.27 -2.21
N ILE A 7 -44.44 -22.80 -2.18
CA ILE A 7 -44.17 -24.22 -2.39
C ILE A 7 -44.89 -25.08 -1.34
N ALA A 8 -44.95 -24.61 -0.07
CA ALA A 8 -45.60 -25.35 1.02
C ALA A 8 -47.13 -25.41 0.88
N ASP A 9 -47.72 -24.38 0.21
CA ASP A 9 -49.18 -24.26 0.02
C ASP A 9 -49.69 -24.82 -1.31
N SER A 10 -48.79 -25.30 -2.19
CA SER A 10 -49.13 -25.70 -3.58
C SER A 10 -49.13 -27.21 -3.76
N GLU A 11 -49.99 -27.71 -4.66
CA GLU A 11 -50.09 -29.12 -5.05
C GLU A 11 -50.07 -29.32 -6.56
N GLY A 12 -49.73 -30.49 -7.04
CA GLY A 12 -49.78 -30.89 -8.42
C GLY A 12 -48.79 -30.13 -9.34
N GLU A 13 -49.26 -29.65 -10.49
CA GLU A 13 -48.47 -28.97 -11.51
C GLU A 13 -47.91 -27.63 -11.06
N GLU A 14 -48.65 -26.91 -10.22
CA GLU A 14 -48.23 -25.66 -9.63
C GLU A 14 -47.02 -25.80 -8.72
N LEU A 15 -47.00 -26.86 -7.92
CA LEU A 15 -45.86 -27.22 -7.06
C LEU A 15 -44.61 -27.51 -7.89
N VAL A 16 -44.72 -28.19 -9.02
CA VAL A 16 -43.62 -28.49 -9.94
C VAL A 16 -43.05 -27.19 -10.54
N ASN A 17 -43.91 -26.30 -11.00
CA ASN A 17 -43.50 -25.04 -11.58
C ASN A 17 -42.75 -24.13 -10.54
N GLN A 18 -43.28 -24.04 -9.32
CA GLN A 18 -42.66 -23.22 -8.27
C GLN A 18 -41.32 -23.80 -7.81
N ARG A 19 -41.19 -25.16 -7.75
CA ARG A 19 -39.90 -25.79 -7.49
C ARG A 19 -38.88 -25.52 -8.59
N PHE A 20 -39.33 -25.56 -9.83
CA PHE A 20 -38.48 -25.22 -11.00
C PHE A 20 -37.98 -23.77 -10.92
N GLU A 21 -38.87 -22.81 -10.64
CA GLU A 21 -38.49 -21.41 -10.46
C GLU A 21 -37.50 -21.26 -9.31
N LEU A 22 -37.69 -21.96 -8.19
CA LEU A 22 -36.76 -21.91 -7.06
C LEU A 22 -35.36 -22.43 -7.45
N VAL A 23 -35.30 -23.54 -8.18
CA VAL A 23 -34.04 -24.11 -8.66
C VAL A 23 -33.36 -23.14 -9.64
N GLN A 24 -34.12 -22.55 -10.56
CA GLN A 24 -33.60 -21.56 -11.51
C GLN A 24 -33.00 -20.35 -10.75
N GLN A 25 -33.72 -19.74 -9.81
CA GLN A 25 -33.25 -18.61 -9.03
C GLN A 25 -32.00 -18.97 -8.20
N LYS A 26 -31.95 -20.18 -7.64
CA LYS A 26 -30.75 -20.66 -6.94
C LYS A 26 -29.55 -20.81 -7.89
N SER A 27 -29.77 -21.31 -9.09
CA SER A 27 -28.73 -21.42 -10.12
C SER A 27 -28.20 -20.05 -10.53
N GLU A 28 -29.08 -19.12 -10.85
CA GLU A 28 -28.72 -17.74 -11.22
C GLU A 28 -27.93 -17.05 -10.08
N TYR A 29 -28.36 -17.25 -8.84
CA TYR A 29 -27.64 -16.73 -7.68
C TYR A 29 -26.23 -17.30 -7.56
N LEU A 30 -26.07 -18.61 -7.76
CA LEU A 30 -24.76 -19.26 -7.73
C LEU A 30 -23.85 -18.78 -8.86
N ASP A 31 -24.39 -18.57 -10.06
CA ASP A 31 -23.64 -18.04 -11.19
C ASP A 31 -23.11 -16.63 -10.88
N LEU A 32 -23.94 -15.76 -10.32
CA LEU A 32 -23.53 -14.43 -9.88
C LEU A 32 -22.45 -14.48 -8.78
N MET A 33 -22.57 -15.41 -7.84
CA MET A 33 -21.56 -15.60 -6.79
C MET A 33 -20.23 -16.09 -7.37
N GLN A 34 -20.24 -16.99 -8.33
CA GLN A 34 -19.05 -17.49 -9.03
C GLN A 34 -18.39 -16.38 -9.86
N GLU A 35 -19.19 -15.55 -10.55
CA GLU A 35 -18.68 -14.40 -11.28
C GLU A 35 -18.00 -13.39 -10.35
N ALA A 36 -18.66 -13.03 -9.25
CA ALA A 36 -18.09 -12.14 -8.24
C ALA A 36 -16.77 -12.69 -7.65
N GLN A 37 -16.71 -13.99 -7.40
CA GLN A 37 -15.50 -14.67 -6.94
C GLN A 37 -14.38 -14.60 -7.98
N SER A 38 -14.69 -14.90 -9.24
CA SER A 38 -13.71 -14.81 -10.34
C SER A 38 -13.11 -13.41 -10.45
N LEU A 39 -13.92 -12.37 -10.31
CA LEU A 39 -13.45 -10.98 -10.32
C LEU A 39 -12.52 -10.69 -9.15
N ARG A 40 -12.85 -11.17 -7.93
CA ARG A 40 -11.97 -11.04 -6.74
C ARG A 40 -10.66 -11.77 -6.95
N GLN A 41 -10.68 -12.99 -7.48
CA GLN A 41 -9.51 -13.81 -7.76
C GLN A 41 -8.58 -13.14 -8.77
N ASN A 42 -9.14 -12.57 -9.85
CA ASN A 42 -8.39 -11.81 -10.84
C ASN A 42 -7.74 -10.55 -10.25
N ALA A 43 -8.47 -9.81 -9.40
CA ALA A 43 -7.95 -8.64 -8.73
C ALA A 43 -6.80 -9.00 -7.77
N LEU A 44 -6.94 -10.10 -7.04
CA LEU A 44 -5.95 -10.58 -6.09
C LEU A 44 -4.67 -11.07 -6.80
N THR A 45 -4.81 -11.79 -7.91
CA THR A 45 -3.67 -12.20 -8.74
C THR A 45 -2.89 -11.01 -9.27
N LYS A 46 -3.57 -9.96 -9.73
CA LYS A 46 -2.93 -8.71 -10.15
C LYS A 46 -2.19 -8.04 -8.99
N LYS A 47 -2.77 -8.04 -7.80
CA LYS A 47 -2.18 -7.49 -6.57
C LYS A 47 -0.91 -8.27 -6.18
N GLN A 48 -0.93 -9.61 -6.22
CA GLN A 48 0.23 -10.46 -5.96
C GLN A 48 1.36 -10.20 -6.95
N ASN A 49 1.06 -10.20 -8.25
CA ASN A 49 2.04 -9.91 -9.31
C ASN A 49 2.69 -8.53 -9.12
N LEU A 50 1.91 -7.52 -8.70
CA LEU A 50 2.44 -6.20 -8.38
C LEU A 50 3.43 -6.27 -7.22
N TYR A 51 3.09 -6.95 -6.12
CA TYR A 51 3.96 -7.07 -4.95
C TYR A 51 5.23 -7.86 -5.27
N GLU A 52 5.16 -8.93 -6.05
CA GLU A 52 6.32 -9.70 -6.51
C GLU A 52 7.26 -8.84 -7.36
N ASN A 53 6.71 -8.06 -8.29
CA ASN A 53 7.49 -7.12 -9.10
C ASN A 53 8.20 -6.05 -8.26
N VAL A 54 7.49 -5.48 -7.27
CA VAL A 54 8.06 -4.50 -6.33
C VAL A 54 9.17 -5.15 -5.51
N LEU A 55 8.93 -6.34 -4.98
CA LEU A 55 9.92 -7.10 -4.21
C LEU A 55 11.18 -7.40 -5.04
N GLY A 56 11.01 -7.82 -6.29
CA GLY A 56 12.11 -8.04 -7.23
C GLY A 56 12.92 -6.76 -7.47
N LYS A 57 12.26 -5.63 -7.66
CA LYS A 57 12.94 -4.32 -7.82
C LYS A 57 13.70 -3.91 -6.57
N LEU A 58 13.14 -4.09 -5.37
CA LEU A 58 13.78 -3.78 -4.10
C LEU A 58 15.03 -4.64 -3.89
N ARG A 59 14.95 -5.95 -4.15
CA ARG A 59 16.09 -6.87 -4.07
C ARG A 59 17.19 -6.51 -5.05
N ASN A 60 16.83 -6.23 -6.30
CA ASN A 60 17.80 -5.82 -7.32
C ASN A 60 18.45 -4.47 -6.99
N LYS A 61 17.73 -3.54 -6.42
CA LYS A 61 18.26 -2.27 -5.92
C LYS A 61 19.26 -2.51 -4.79
N ASN A 62 18.90 -3.33 -3.81
CA ASN A 62 19.75 -3.65 -2.67
C ASN A 62 21.02 -4.44 -3.09
N SER A 63 20.93 -5.31 -4.09
CA SER A 63 22.10 -6.06 -4.60
C SER A 63 23.04 -5.22 -5.46
N ARG A 64 22.54 -4.18 -6.14
CA ARG A 64 23.34 -3.27 -7.00
C ARG A 64 24.06 -2.18 -6.22
N ILE A 65 23.54 -1.81 -5.05
CA ILE A 65 24.21 -0.84 -4.19
C ILE A 65 25.22 -1.63 -3.36
N SER A 66 26.47 -1.69 -3.83
CA SER A 66 27.54 -2.31 -3.03
C SER A 66 27.63 -1.58 -1.68
N LYS A 67 27.99 -2.31 -0.62
CA LYS A 67 28.18 -1.71 0.72
C LYS A 67 29.16 -0.54 0.66
N ASP A 68 30.13 -0.58 -0.24
CA ASP A 68 31.09 0.49 -0.47
C ASP A 68 30.45 1.75 -1.07
N ALA A 69 29.50 1.61 -2.01
CA ALA A 69 28.79 2.76 -2.57
C ALA A 69 27.90 3.45 -1.52
N VAL A 70 27.26 2.69 -0.64
CA VAL A 70 26.48 3.24 0.48
C VAL A 70 27.40 3.95 1.48
N TYR A 71 28.55 3.37 1.77
CA TYR A 71 29.53 3.98 2.66
C TYR A 71 30.09 5.28 2.07
N GLN A 72 30.48 5.30 0.80
CA GLN A 72 30.93 6.51 0.09
C GLN A 72 29.83 7.59 0.04
N LEU A 73 28.55 7.20 -0.17
CA LEU A 73 27.46 8.15 -0.16
C LEU A 73 27.26 8.77 1.23
N LYS A 74 27.33 7.98 2.30
CA LYS A 74 27.27 8.48 3.68
C LYS A 74 28.43 9.41 4.01
N GLN A 75 29.65 9.08 3.58
CA GLN A 75 30.81 9.96 3.73
C GLN A 75 30.61 11.32 3.01
N LYS A 76 30.16 11.29 1.75
CA LYS A 76 29.88 12.50 1.01
C LYS A 76 28.78 13.36 1.64
N GLN A 77 27.74 12.72 2.20
CA GLN A 77 26.71 13.44 2.95
C GLN A 77 27.23 14.06 4.23
N ALA A 78 28.09 13.36 4.99
CA ALA A 78 28.73 13.89 6.19
C ALA A 78 29.62 15.10 5.84
N GLN A 79 30.48 14.98 4.84
CA GLN A 79 31.32 16.09 4.36
C GLN A 79 30.49 17.29 3.87
N ALA A 80 29.38 17.05 3.18
CA ALA A 80 28.50 18.11 2.73
C ALA A 80 27.84 18.86 3.91
N ARG A 81 27.42 18.12 4.94
CA ARG A 81 26.90 18.70 6.19
C ARG A 81 27.96 19.54 6.92
N GLU A 82 29.15 19.02 7.04
CA GLU A 82 30.28 19.74 7.70
C GLU A 82 30.62 21.03 6.93
N ARG A 83 30.73 20.96 5.61
CA ARG A 83 30.94 22.16 4.78
C ARG A 83 29.83 23.20 4.95
N MET A 84 28.57 22.74 4.97
CA MET A 84 27.43 23.61 5.17
C MET A 84 27.45 24.27 6.56
N GLN A 85 27.79 23.51 7.63
CA GLN A 85 27.94 24.04 8.98
C GLN A 85 29.06 25.06 9.06
N ASN A 86 30.22 24.77 8.44
CA ASN A 86 31.36 25.70 8.40
C ASN A 86 31.03 27.00 7.66
N VAL A 87 30.30 26.91 6.53
CA VAL A 87 29.84 28.09 5.80
C VAL A 87 28.85 28.91 6.64
N MET A 88 27.89 28.24 7.31
CA MET A 88 26.97 28.92 8.22
C MET A 88 27.71 29.62 9.38
N ALA A 89 28.65 28.95 10.01
CA ALA A 89 29.47 29.54 11.07
C ALA A 89 30.31 30.74 10.60
N GLN A 90 30.84 30.67 9.36
CA GLN A 90 31.56 31.80 8.75
C GLN A 90 30.63 32.96 8.44
N VAL A 91 29.42 32.70 7.95
CA VAL A 91 28.42 33.74 7.69
C VAL A 91 27.98 34.38 9.02
N ASP A 92 27.71 33.61 10.04
CA ASP A 92 27.35 34.13 11.36
C ASP A 92 28.48 34.94 11.99
N SER A 93 29.73 34.48 11.90
CA SER A 93 30.87 35.23 12.38
C SER A 93 31.13 36.53 11.59
N SER A 94 30.91 36.51 10.28
CA SER A 94 31.05 37.67 9.42
C SER A 94 29.95 38.71 9.65
N LEU A 95 28.73 38.26 9.99
CA LEU A 95 27.60 39.13 10.36
C LEU A 95 27.81 39.75 11.75
N MET A 96 28.40 39.01 12.70
CA MET A 96 28.71 39.55 14.03
C MET A 96 29.90 40.52 14.04
N HIS A 97 30.88 40.38 13.14
CA HIS A 97 32.06 41.26 13.04
C HIS A 97 31.83 42.53 12.24
N LYS A 98 30.87 42.54 11.32
CA LYS A 98 30.44 43.78 10.64
C LYS A 98 29.37 44.42 11.51
N GLY A 99 29.83 45.32 12.35
CA GLY A 99 29.09 46.07 13.35
C GLY A 99 27.61 46.32 13.08
N LEU A 100 26.87 46.25 14.13
CA LEU A 100 25.41 46.38 14.29
C LEU A 100 24.74 47.63 13.69
N ASP A 101 25.50 48.53 13.05
CA ASP A 101 25.00 49.83 12.58
C ASP A 101 24.56 49.93 11.10
N GLN A 102 24.79 48.88 10.30
CA GLN A 102 24.28 48.86 8.93
C GLN A 102 23.57 47.50 8.65
N ARG A 103 22.30 47.42 9.04
CA ARG A 103 21.43 46.36 8.52
C ARG A 103 21.33 46.50 7.01
N SER A 104 22.07 45.65 6.29
CA SER A 104 21.89 45.52 4.86
C SER A 104 20.46 45.03 4.57
N PRO A 105 19.72 45.68 3.65
CA PRO A 105 18.39 45.18 3.23
C PRO A 105 18.41 43.71 2.79
N TYR A 106 19.56 43.22 2.32
CA TYR A 106 19.75 41.81 1.94
C TYR A 106 19.87 40.86 3.15
N ALA A 107 20.22 41.32 4.36
CA ALA A 107 20.32 40.48 5.53
C ALA A 107 18.95 39.99 6.01
N ASP A 108 17.93 40.85 5.93
CA ASP A 108 16.56 40.49 6.28
C ASP A 108 15.95 39.53 5.26
N GLU A 109 16.17 39.74 3.96
CA GLU A 109 15.74 38.83 2.90
C GLU A 109 16.45 37.47 3.01
N PHE A 110 17.76 37.46 3.34
CA PHE A 110 18.51 36.22 3.55
C PHE A 110 17.98 35.46 4.73
N ALA A 111 17.70 36.11 5.86
CA ALA A 111 17.11 35.45 7.05
C ALA A 111 15.72 34.84 6.75
N VAL A 112 14.89 35.55 6.02
CA VAL A 112 13.57 35.06 5.57
C VAL A 112 13.72 33.85 4.64
N ASN A 113 14.66 33.88 3.71
CA ASN A 113 14.90 32.78 2.79
C ASN A 113 15.48 31.54 3.50
N LEU A 114 16.39 31.76 4.46
CA LEU A 114 16.94 30.70 5.30
C LEU A 114 15.83 30.00 6.11
N ALA A 115 14.95 30.77 6.74
CA ALA A 115 13.80 30.23 7.48
C ALA A 115 12.86 29.41 6.57
N LYS A 116 12.64 29.86 5.32
CA LYS A 116 11.86 29.08 4.33
C LYS A 116 12.55 27.76 3.96
N VAL A 117 13.87 27.76 3.79
CA VAL A 117 14.65 26.54 3.49
C VAL A 117 14.60 25.58 4.66
N GLU A 118 14.69 26.04 5.90
CA GLU A 118 14.54 25.19 7.09
C GLU A 118 13.14 24.63 7.22
N ALA A 119 12.11 25.43 6.99
CA ALA A 119 10.73 24.97 6.98
C ALA A 119 10.50 23.90 5.90
N LEU A 120 11.04 24.10 4.70
CA LEU A 120 10.97 23.11 3.61
C LEU A 120 11.71 21.82 3.96
N LYS A 121 12.92 21.91 4.54
CA LYS A 121 13.68 20.76 5.02
C LYS A 121 12.89 19.95 6.06
N ASN A 122 12.26 20.62 7.01
CA ASN A 122 11.44 19.99 8.04
C ASN A 122 10.18 19.34 7.44
N ALA A 123 9.51 20.01 6.51
CA ALA A 123 8.36 19.46 5.80
C ALA A 123 8.72 18.22 4.98
N ILE A 124 9.87 18.21 4.29
CA ILE A 124 10.36 17.05 3.53
C ILE A 124 10.71 15.91 4.49
N SER A 125 11.40 16.17 5.61
CA SER A 125 11.78 15.12 6.56
C SER A 125 10.58 14.48 7.27
N GLN A 126 9.51 15.24 7.49
CA GLN A 126 8.28 14.77 8.12
C GLN A 126 7.26 14.20 7.13
N HIS A 127 7.53 14.26 5.83
CA HIS A 127 6.61 13.74 4.84
C HIS A 127 6.47 12.22 4.94
N LYS A 128 5.24 11.73 4.93
CA LYS A 128 4.93 10.28 5.07
C LYS A 128 5.66 9.37 4.08
N ALA A 129 6.03 9.89 2.90
CA ALA A 129 6.82 9.15 1.92
C ALA A 129 8.26 8.84 2.37
N ASN A 130 8.79 9.60 3.35
CA ASN A 130 10.13 9.42 3.91
C ASN A 130 10.11 8.65 5.25
N ALA A 131 8.91 8.36 5.78
CA ALA A 131 8.76 7.53 6.97
C ALA A 131 9.05 6.07 6.62
N SER A 132 9.77 5.37 7.49
CA SER A 132 9.92 3.93 7.37
C SER A 132 8.54 3.26 7.50
N PRO A 133 8.23 2.23 6.68
CA PRO A 133 6.99 1.50 6.85
C PRO A 133 6.97 0.82 8.22
N THR A 134 5.82 0.83 8.88
CA THR A 134 5.63 0.18 10.18
C THR A 134 4.71 -1.02 10.05
N LEU A 135 4.97 -2.06 10.80
CA LEU A 135 4.15 -3.25 10.94
C LEU A 135 3.68 -3.31 12.40
N GLY A 136 2.44 -2.84 12.64
CA GLY A 136 2.02 -2.49 14.00
C GLY A 136 2.86 -1.32 14.51
N ASP A 137 3.52 -1.52 15.66
CA ASP A 137 4.37 -0.50 16.31
C ASP A 137 5.87 -0.64 15.97
N VAL A 138 6.24 -1.60 15.10
CA VAL A 138 7.64 -1.88 14.75
C VAL A 138 7.98 -1.32 13.38
N GLU A 139 9.05 -0.53 13.30
CA GLU A 139 9.62 -0.10 12.02
C GLU A 139 10.23 -1.29 11.28
N VAL A 140 9.85 -1.47 10.03
CA VAL A 140 10.32 -2.55 9.17
C VAL A 140 10.95 -2.00 7.89
N THR A 141 11.75 -2.80 7.23
CA THR A 141 12.27 -2.45 5.91
C THR A 141 11.16 -2.51 4.86
N SER A 142 11.30 -1.73 3.79
CA SER A 142 10.34 -1.77 2.66
C SER A 142 10.21 -3.18 2.08
N GLU A 143 11.27 -3.99 2.10
CA GLU A 143 11.25 -5.38 1.64
C GLU A 143 10.40 -6.26 2.56
N GLU A 144 10.57 -6.16 3.87
CA GLU A 144 9.77 -6.90 4.86
C GLU A 144 8.30 -6.52 4.79
N TYR A 145 8.01 -5.23 4.64
CA TYR A 145 6.64 -4.75 4.46
C TYR A 145 5.95 -5.35 3.23
N VAL A 146 6.64 -5.34 2.07
CA VAL A 146 6.09 -5.94 0.84
C VAL A 146 5.94 -7.45 0.95
N ARG A 147 6.86 -8.15 1.65
CA ARG A 147 6.71 -9.58 1.96
C ARG A 147 5.46 -9.87 2.79
N GLN A 148 5.19 -9.03 3.79
CA GLN A 148 3.98 -9.18 4.61
C GLN A 148 2.72 -8.98 3.79
N LEU A 149 2.69 -7.97 2.90
CA LEU A 149 1.56 -7.76 1.99
C LEU A 149 1.36 -8.94 1.03
N LEU A 150 2.44 -9.54 0.55
CA LEU A 150 2.38 -10.74 -0.29
C LEU A 150 1.83 -11.95 0.47
N MET A 151 2.26 -12.13 1.73
CA MET A 151 1.76 -13.19 2.59
C MET A 151 0.26 -13.03 2.89
N GLN A 152 -0.19 -11.79 3.17
CA GLN A 152 -1.62 -11.51 3.34
C GLN A 152 -2.42 -11.82 2.07
N ALA A 153 -1.93 -11.40 0.90
CA ALA A 153 -2.58 -11.70 -0.37
C ALA A 153 -2.62 -13.20 -0.68
N SER A 154 -1.59 -13.95 -0.28
CA SER A 154 -1.58 -15.42 -0.40
C SER A 154 -2.59 -16.10 0.53
N THR A 155 -2.79 -15.56 1.74
CA THR A 155 -3.82 -16.05 2.67
C THR A 155 -5.22 -15.74 2.13
N GLU A 156 -5.45 -14.53 1.60
CA GLU A 156 -6.71 -14.17 0.93
C GLU A 156 -7.01 -15.12 -0.25
N GLN A 157 -5.97 -15.51 -1.03
CA GLN A 157 -6.11 -16.47 -2.12
C GLN A 157 -6.58 -17.83 -1.63
N SER A 158 -5.97 -18.33 -0.57
CA SER A 158 -6.37 -19.62 0.03
C SER A 158 -7.83 -19.62 0.52
N LEU A 159 -8.31 -18.49 1.06
CA LEU A 159 -9.71 -18.34 1.46
C LEU A 159 -10.65 -18.35 0.24
N LEU A 160 -10.30 -17.63 -0.84
CA LEU A 160 -11.09 -17.64 -2.07
C LEU A 160 -11.15 -19.04 -2.72
N ASP A 161 -10.07 -19.80 -2.65
CA ASP A 161 -10.04 -21.18 -3.16
C ASP A 161 -10.98 -22.10 -2.35
N GLN A 162 -11.07 -21.89 -1.02
CA GLN A 162 -12.05 -22.60 -0.17
C GLN A 162 -13.50 -22.18 -0.48
N GLU A 163 -13.73 -20.87 -0.72
CA GLU A 163 -15.05 -20.40 -1.16
C GLU A 163 -15.45 -21.01 -2.52
N ALA A 164 -14.51 -21.13 -3.46
CA ALA A 164 -14.74 -21.80 -4.75
C ALA A 164 -15.19 -23.23 -4.59
N LEU A 165 -14.54 -23.97 -3.70
CA LEU A 165 -14.89 -25.34 -3.38
C LEU A 165 -16.31 -25.42 -2.80
N MET A 166 -16.65 -24.51 -1.88
CA MET A 166 -17.99 -24.44 -1.28
C MET A 166 -19.07 -24.18 -2.37
N PHE A 167 -18.85 -23.21 -3.27
CA PHE A 167 -19.77 -22.94 -4.38
C PHE A 167 -19.93 -24.14 -5.30
N SER A 168 -18.86 -24.87 -5.56
CA SER A 168 -18.92 -26.12 -6.35
C SER A 168 -19.81 -27.18 -5.70
N TYR A 169 -19.76 -27.32 -4.35
CA TYR A 169 -20.68 -28.22 -3.63
C TYR A 169 -22.12 -27.72 -3.66
N MET A 170 -22.34 -26.41 -3.47
CA MET A 170 -23.68 -25.82 -3.54
C MET A 170 -24.31 -26.01 -4.94
N ALA A 171 -23.54 -25.83 -6.01
CA ALA A 171 -23.99 -26.07 -7.39
C ALA A 171 -24.42 -27.52 -7.60
N LYS A 172 -23.66 -28.48 -7.06
CA LYS A 172 -24.06 -29.91 -7.10
C LYS A 172 -25.36 -30.17 -6.37
N LEU A 173 -25.59 -29.54 -5.21
CA LEU A 173 -26.82 -29.70 -4.44
C LEU A 173 -28.04 -29.08 -5.12
N VAL A 174 -27.85 -28.03 -5.93
CA VAL A 174 -28.93 -27.41 -6.70
C VAL A 174 -29.27 -28.23 -7.96
N ALA A 175 -28.29 -28.97 -8.50
CA ALA A 175 -28.46 -29.82 -9.68
C ALA A 175 -29.08 -31.22 -9.35
N LEU A 176 -29.16 -31.61 -8.08
CA LEU A 176 -29.83 -32.83 -7.60
C LEU A 176 -31.29 -32.59 -7.28
#